data_6c9c10b758c8a2236ebe6ff58560ad9d
#
_entry.id   6c9c10b758c8a2236ebe6ff58560ad9d
#
_cell.length_a   1.000
_cell.length_b   1.000
_cell.length_c   1.000
_cell.angle_alpha   90.00
_cell.angle_beta   90.00
_cell.angle_gamma   90.00
#
_symmetry.space_group_name_H-M   'P 1'
#
loop_
_entity.id
_entity.type
_entity.pdbx_description
1 polymer ?
#
loop_
_entity_poly.entity_id
_entity_poly.type
_entity_poly.pdbx_seq_one_letter_code
_entity_poly.pdbx_strand_id
1 'polypeptide(L)'
;MASPKIAVIVPTLDAGALWSEWLEAYRRQTLVPEYALVVDSSSSDATPALARQAGIEVVTISRAEFNHGGTRQCAIGRLPAEVELVILVTQDAVMDDEHAFANLVAAFTDPAVGAAYGRQLPRAGASPIESHARLFNYPSEGRVKSVADIPVLGFKTTFISNSFAAYRRSALNAVGGFPSDVILSEDTYVAAKMLLAGWKLAYCAEAKVRHSHDYSIVEEFKRYFDVGVFHAKNRWIKEAFGGAEGEGRRFVNSEMKYLAASAPVLLPSALLRTVLKYAGFSLGMIESALPLP
;
A
#
# COMPACT_ATOMS: atom_id res chain seq x y z
N MET A 1 -12.20 -26.38 -11.37
CA MET A 1 -12.82 -25.04 -11.23
C MET A 1 -12.17 -24.13 -12.26
N ALA A 2 -12.90 -23.23 -12.90
CA ALA A 2 -12.32 -22.23 -13.79
C ALA A 2 -11.38 -21.32 -12.99
N SER A 3 -10.32 -20.80 -13.61
CA SER A 3 -9.45 -19.81 -12.97
C SER A 3 -10.24 -18.54 -12.66
N PRO A 4 -9.99 -17.88 -11.52
CA PRO A 4 -10.69 -16.65 -11.17
C PRO A 4 -10.39 -15.55 -12.18
N LYS A 5 -11.38 -14.78 -12.57
CA LYS A 5 -11.17 -13.58 -13.40
C LYS A 5 -10.54 -12.47 -12.58
N ILE A 6 -9.52 -11.86 -13.13
CA ILE A 6 -8.63 -10.93 -12.44
C ILE A 6 -8.65 -9.58 -13.14
N ALA A 7 -8.69 -8.51 -12.36
CA ALA A 7 -8.46 -7.16 -12.85
C ALA A 7 -7.24 -6.53 -12.17
N VAL A 8 -6.56 -5.61 -12.87
CA VAL A 8 -5.56 -4.71 -12.29
C VAL A 8 -6.05 -3.26 -12.37
N ILE A 9 -5.90 -2.50 -11.30
CA ILE A 9 -6.24 -1.08 -11.21
C ILE A 9 -5.01 -0.29 -10.80
N VAL A 10 -4.74 0.79 -11.53
CA VAL A 10 -3.59 1.67 -11.31
C VAL A 10 -4.06 3.13 -11.26
N PRO A 11 -4.11 3.76 -10.08
CA PRO A 11 -4.28 5.20 -9.99
C PRO A 11 -3.02 5.91 -10.49
N THR A 12 -3.19 6.94 -11.35
CA THR A 12 -2.08 7.70 -11.92
C THR A 12 -2.25 9.21 -11.81
N LEU A 13 -1.11 9.90 -11.69
CA LEU A 13 -0.98 11.34 -11.83
C LEU A 13 0.47 11.65 -12.21
N ASP A 14 0.67 12.20 -13.43
CA ASP A 14 1.98 12.65 -13.93
C ASP A 14 3.09 11.63 -13.61
N ALA A 15 2.93 10.37 -14.07
CA ALA A 15 3.78 9.23 -13.68
C ALA A 15 5.23 9.33 -14.22
N GLY A 16 5.46 10.19 -15.21
CA GLY A 16 6.81 10.52 -15.69
C GLY A 16 7.55 9.35 -16.33
N ALA A 17 8.87 9.35 -16.18
CA ALA A 17 9.75 8.35 -16.83
C ALA A 17 9.52 6.92 -16.33
N LEU A 18 9.15 6.74 -15.06
CA LEU A 18 8.86 5.43 -14.47
C LEU A 18 7.69 4.72 -15.12
N TRP A 19 6.78 5.46 -15.73
CA TRP A 19 5.60 4.86 -16.34
C TRP A 19 5.93 3.91 -17.50
N SER A 20 6.93 4.24 -18.30
CA SER A 20 7.38 3.37 -19.39
C SER A 20 7.98 2.06 -18.84
N GLU A 21 8.77 2.13 -17.76
CA GLU A 21 9.33 0.94 -17.09
C GLU A 21 8.21 0.09 -16.47
N TRP A 22 7.22 0.73 -15.83
CA TRP A 22 6.06 0.05 -15.28
C TRP A 22 5.26 -0.70 -16.35
N LEU A 23 4.96 -0.04 -17.49
CA LEU A 23 4.23 -0.64 -18.60
C LEU A 23 4.99 -1.81 -19.24
N GLU A 24 6.31 -1.71 -19.33
CA GLU A 24 7.15 -2.82 -19.82
C GLU A 24 7.13 -4.00 -18.85
N ALA A 25 7.28 -3.76 -17.55
CA ALA A 25 7.19 -4.80 -16.53
C ALA A 25 5.79 -5.44 -16.48
N TYR A 26 4.73 -4.66 -16.68
CA TYR A 26 3.35 -5.16 -16.80
C TYR A 26 3.17 -6.11 -17.98
N ARG A 27 3.67 -5.75 -19.18
CA ARG A 27 3.57 -6.59 -20.39
C ARG A 27 4.31 -7.90 -20.28
N ARG A 28 5.34 -7.98 -19.43
CA ARG A 28 6.13 -9.19 -19.21
C ARG A 28 5.50 -10.16 -18.21
N GLN A 29 4.42 -9.77 -17.52
CA GLN A 29 3.81 -10.65 -16.52
C GLN A 29 3.27 -11.92 -17.14
N THR A 30 3.60 -13.06 -16.52
CA THR A 30 3.11 -14.40 -16.94
C THR A 30 1.63 -14.60 -16.63
N LEU A 31 1.11 -13.93 -15.61
CA LEU A 31 -0.32 -13.82 -15.34
C LEU A 31 -0.80 -12.50 -15.94
N VAL A 32 -1.60 -12.60 -16.99
CA VAL A 32 -2.21 -11.44 -17.66
C VAL A 32 -3.63 -11.26 -17.10
N PRO A 33 -3.93 -10.14 -16.39
CA PRO A 33 -5.29 -9.84 -15.96
C PRO A 33 -6.23 -9.68 -17.16
N GLU A 34 -7.47 -10.18 -17.05
CA GLU A 34 -8.49 -10.02 -18.12
C GLU A 34 -8.92 -8.58 -18.28
N TYR A 35 -8.79 -7.78 -17.23
CA TYR A 35 -9.15 -6.36 -17.21
C TYR A 35 -8.02 -5.53 -16.63
N ALA A 36 -7.68 -4.43 -17.30
CA ALA A 36 -6.70 -3.48 -16.83
C ALA A 36 -7.30 -2.07 -16.90
N LEU A 37 -7.29 -1.35 -15.78
CA LEU A 37 -7.88 -0.03 -15.65
C LEU A 37 -6.90 0.94 -15.01
N VAL A 38 -6.59 2.02 -15.72
CA VAL A 38 -5.91 3.20 -15.18
C VAL A 38 -6.95 4.24 -14.78
N VAL A 39 -6.87 4.74 -13.56
CA VAL A 39 -7.66 5.90 -13.12
C VAL A 39 -6.71 7.10 -13.04
N ASP A 40 -6.78 7.92 -14.08
CA ASP A 40 -5.88 9.06 -14.24
C ASP A 40 -6.47 10.33 -13.65
N SER A 41 -5.74 10.96 -12.73
CA SER A 41 -6.16 12.18 -12.03
C SER A 41 -5.82 13.46 -12.82
N SER A 42 -6.14 13.50 -14.11
CA SER A 42 -5.86 14.61 -15.03
C SER A 42 -4.37 14.90 -15.15
N SER A 43 -3.60 13.88 -15.52
CA SER A 43 -2.17 14.02 -15.85
C SER A 43 -1.97 15.01 -16.99
N SER A 44 -0.92 15.81 -16.89
CA SER A 44 -0.50 16.77 -17.91
C SER A 44 0.58 16.22 -18.85
N ASP A 45 1.15 15.08 -18.52
CA ASP A 45 2.19 14.39 -19.28
C ASP A 45 1.62 13.26 -20.17
N ALA A 46 2.49 12.43 -20.75
CA ALA A 46 2.10 11.33 -21.61
C ALA A 46 1.47 10.11 -20.91
N THR A 47 1.30 10.14 -19.57
CA THR A 47 0.83 9.00 -18.76
C THR A 47 -0.42 8.33 -19.33
N PRO A 48 -1.56 9.05 -19.59
CA PRO A 48 -2.78 8.41 -20.09
C PRO A 48 -2.66 7.93 -21.54
N ALA A 49 -1.85 8.63 -22.36
CA ALA A 49 -1.64 8.22 -23.75
C ALA A 49 -0.85 6.92 -23.84
N LEU A 50 0.21 6.78 -23.06
CA LEU A 50 1.03 5.55 -22.98
C LEU A 50 0.23 4.36 -22.43
N ALA A 51 -0.66 4.58 -21.45
CA ALA A 51 -1.55 3.54 -20.94
C ALA A 51 -2.48 3.00 -22.05
N ARG A 52 -3.12 3.90 -22.82
CA ARG A 52 -3.98 3.49 -23.95
C ARG A 52 -3.20 2.76 -25.04
N GLN A 53 -1.98 3.20 -25.36
CA GLN A 53 -1.10 2.49 -26.30
C GLN A 53 -0.70 1.10 -25.81
N ALA A 54 -0.68 0.90 -24.50
CA ALA A 54 -0.44 -0.41 -23.86
C ALA A 54 -1.70 -1.31 -23.86
N GLY A 55 -2.84 -0.85 -24.38
CA GLY A 55 -4.11 -1.57 -24.38
C GLY A 55 -4.86 -1.51 -23.04
N ILE A 56 -4.48 -0.59 -22.14
CA ILE A 56 -5.13 -0.43 -20.85
C ILE A 56 -6.26 0.61 -20.95
N GLU A 57 -7.43 0.28 -20.41
CA GLU A 57 -8.52 1.24 -20.30
C GLU A 57 -8.13 2.41 -19.39
N VAL A 58 -8.48 3.64 -19.78
CA VAL A 58 -8.16 4.85 -19.00
C VAL A 58 -9.43 5.63 -18.70
N VAL A 59 -9.74 5.77 -17.44
CA VAL A 59 -10.77 6.66 -16.92
C VAL A 59 -10.07 7.89 -16.33
N THR A 60 -10.49 9.08 -16.73
CA THR A 60 -9.94 10.33 -16.19
C THR A 60 -10.91 10.92 -15.16
N ILE A 61 -10.35 11.33 -14.03
CA ILE A 61 -11.04 12.09 -12.98
C ILE A 61 -10.33 13.43 -12.78
N SER A 62 -10.97 14.40 -12.16
CA SER A 62 -10.29 15.64 -11.78
C SER A 62 -9.35 15.37 -10.56
N ARG A 63 -8.31 16.19 -10.41
CA ARG A 63 -7.41 16.10 -9.24
C ARG A 63 -8.16 16.28 -7.92
N ALA A 64 -9.20 17.10 -7.91
CA ALA A 64 -10.02 17.37 -6.72
C ALA A 64 -10.90 16.17 -6.30
N GLU A 65 -11.24 15.30 -7.24
CA GLU A 65 -12.02 14.08 -6.98
C GLU A 65 -11.17 12.93 -6.45
N PHE A 66 -9.83 13.06 -6.54
CA PHE A 66 -8.96 11.99 -6.10
C PHE A 66 -9.04 11.80 -4.58
N ASN A 67 -9.31 10.57 -4.19
CA ASN A 67 -9.21 10.09 -2.81
C ASN A 67 -8.68 8.65 -2.84
N HIS A 68 -7.72 8.33 -1.96
CA HIS A 68 -7.06 7.04 -1.99
C HIS A 68 -8.03 5.84 -1.94
N GLY A 69 -8.99 5.86 -1.03
CA GLY A 69 -9.99 4.79 -0.91
C GLY A 69 -11.11 4.92 -1.94
N GLY A 70 -11.72 6.11 -2.04
CA GLY A 70 -12.87 6.37 -2.92
C GLY A 70 -12.56 6.12 -4.39
N THR A 71 -11.39 6.55 -4.88
CA THR A 71 -10.96 6.33 -6.27
C THR A 71 -10.83 4.82 -6.57
N ARG A 72 -10.20 4.05 -5.66
CA ARG A 72 -10.08 2.60 -5.82
C ARG A 72 -11.45 1.91 -5.76
N GLN A 73 -12.31 2.32 -4.83
CA GLN A 73 -13.65 1.76 -4.71
C GLN A 73 -14.50 2.04 -5.95
N CYS A 74 -14.44 3.26 -6.47
CA CYS A 74 -15.15 3.64 -7.70
C CYS A 74 -14.64 2.82 -8.90
N ALA A 75 -13.32 2.65 -9.02
CA ALA A 75 -12.72 1.83 -10.07
C ALA A 75 -13.16 0.36 -9.99
N ILE A 76 -13.19 -0.23 -8.79
CA ILE A 76 -13.66 -1.60 -8.56
C ILE A 76 -15.14 -1.74 -8.94
N GLY A 77 -15.96 -0.71 -8.67
CA GLY A 77 -17.37 -0.67 -9.04
C GLY A 77 -17.62 -0.66 -10.55
N ARG A 78 -16.64 -0.23 -11.37
CA ARG A 78 -16.72 -0.23 -12.84
C ARG A 78 -16.39 -1.58 -13.47
N LEU A 79 -15.71 -2.47 -12.73
CA LEU A 79 -15.31 -3.78 -13.25
C LEU A 79 -16.54 -4.67 -13.48
N PRO A 80 -16.52 -5.54 -14.50
CA PRO A 80 -17.54 -6.57 -14.73
C PRO A 80 -17.80 -7.42 -13.47
N ALA A 81 -19.04 -7.90 -13.35
CA ALA A 81 -19.48 -8.64 -12.16
C ALA A 81 -18.71 -9.96 -11.95
N GLU A 82 -18.23 -10.55 -13.03
CA GLU A 82 -17.46 -11.80 -13.01
C GLU A 82 -16.01 -11.65 -12.52
N VAL A 83 -15.50 -10.43 -12.32
CA VAL A 83 -14.16 -10.23 -11.73
C VAL A 83 -14.18 -10.64 -10.27
N GLU A 84 -13.37 -11.61 -9.91
CA GLU A 84 -13.28 -12.19 -8.57
C GLU A 84 -12.13 -11.63 -7.75
N LEU A 85 -10.99 -11.32 -8.41
CA LEU A 85 -9.79 -10.78 -7.77
C LEU A 85 -9.41 -9.44 -8.40
N VAL A 86 -9.03 -8.48 -7.55
CA VAL A 86 -8.60 -7.16 -8.00
C VAL A 86 -7.19 -6.90 -7.47
N ILE A 87 -6.24 -6.72 -8.38
CA ILE A 87 -4.87 -6.27 -8.06
C ILE A 87 -4.85 -4.75 -8.07
N LEU A 88 -4.35 -4.14 -7.02
CA LEU A 88 -4.07 -2.72 -6.90
C LEU A 88 -2.56 -2.51 -6.94
N VAL A 89 -2.10 -1.66 -7.85
CA VAL A 89 -0.68 -1.29 -7.99
C VAL A 89 -0.59 0.21 -8.14
N THR A 90 0.35 0.87 -7.46
CA THR A 90 0.63 2.29 -7.71
C THR A 90 1.56 2.45 -8.92
N GLN A 91 1.45 3.60 -9.59
CA GLN A 91 2.22 3.93 -10.80
C GLN A 91 3.74 3.86 -10.64
N ASP A 92 4.20 3.85 -9.40
CA ASP A 92 5.60 3.88 -9.00
C ASP A 92 6.09 2.58 -8.34
N ALA A 93 5.24 1.55 -8.29
CA ALA A 93 5.59 0.20 -7.87
C ALA A 93 5.82 -0.69 -9.11
N VAL A 94 7.07 -0.80 -9.55
CA VAL A 94 7.44 -1.56 -10.74
C VAL A 94 7.66 -3.02 -10.38
N MET A 95 7.02 -3.96 -11.07
CA MET A 95 7.17 -5.40 -10.86
C MET A 95 8.65 -5.81 -11.08
N ASP A 96 9.21 -6.53 -10.09
CA ASP A 96 10.65 -6.90 -10.08
C ASP A 96 10.95 -8.04 -11.07
N ASP A 97 9.96 -8.91 -11.29
CA ASP A 97 10.05 -10.04 -12.21
C ASP A 97 8.71 -10.32 -12.92
N GLU A 98 8.72 -11.27 -13.84
CA GLU A 98 7.55 -11.67 -14.65
C GLU A 98 6.49 -12.48 -13.89
N HIS A 99 6.78 -12.90 -12.66
CA HIS A 99 5.88 -13.72 -11.84
C HIS A 99 5.22 -12.93 -10.69
N ALA A 100 5.44 -11.63 -10.59
CA ALA A 100 4.96 -10.84 -9.47
C ALA A 100 3.44 -10.96 -9.27
N PHE A 101 2.64 -10.86 -10.33
CA PHE A 101 1.18 -11.02 -10.26
C PHE A 101 0.78 -12.47 -9.94
N ALA A 102 1.41 -13.46 -10.59
CA ALA A 102 1.12 -14.87 -10.33
C ALA A 102 1.38 -15.24 -8.88
N ASN A 103 2.53 -14.81 -8.33
CA ASN A 103 2.91 -15.06 -6.95
C ASN A 103 1.94 -14.37 -5.95
N LEU A 104 1.44 -13.19 -6.28
CA LEU A 104 0.47 -12.49 -5.43
C LEU A 104 -0.89 -13.22 -5.41
N VAL A 105 -1.36 -13.63 -6.59
CA VAL A 105 -2.67 -14.28 -6.76
C VAL A 105 -2.69 -15.70 -6.20
N ALA A 106 -1.55 -16.38 -6.16
CA ALA A 106 -1.42 -17.72 -5.59
C ALA A 106 -1.89 -17.83 -4.13
N ALA A 107 -1.85 -16.73 -3.36
CA ALA A 107 -2.38 -16.68 -1.99
C ALA A 107 -3.89 -16.99 -1.91
N PHE A 108 -4.65 -16.73 -2.96
CA PHE A 108 -6.10 -16.91 -2.99
C PHE A 108 -6.54 -18.36 -3.28
N THR A 109 -5.61 -19.29 -3.40
CA THR A 109 -5.90 -20.74 -3.36
C THR A 109 -6.47 -21.15 -2.00
N ASP A 110 -6.10 -20.46 -0.91
CA ASP A 110 -6.84 -20.53 0.36
C ASP A 110 -8.11 -19.65 0.25
N PRO A 111 -9.32 -20.25 0.27
CA PRO A 111 -10.56 -19.49 0.17
C PRO A 111 -10.79 -18.52 1.36
N ALA A 112 -10.10 -18.71 2.47
CA ALA A 112 -10.18 -17.83 3.64
C ALA A 112 -9.33 -16.55 3.48
N VAL A 113 -8.47 -16.46 2.46
CA VAL A 113 -7.68 -15.26 2.19
C VAL A 113 -8.58 -14.22 1.50
N GLY A 114 -8.80 -13.09 2.20
CA GLY A 114 -9.57 -11.95 1.70
C GLY A 114 -8.71 -10.92 0.99
N ALA A 115 -7.45 -10.74 1.43
CA ALA A 115 -6.49 -9.86 0.78
C ALA A 115 -5.07 -10.40 0.88
N ALA A 116 -4.24 -10.03 -0.10
CA ALA A 116 -2.83 -10.36 -0.14
C ALA A 116 -2.01 -9.11 -0.53
N TYR A 117 -0.75 -9.02 -0.10
CA TYR A 117 0.15 -7.96 -0.51
C TYR A 117 1.56 -8.49 -0.75
N GLY A 118 2.24 -7.85 -1.70
CA GLY A 118 3.57 -8.22 -2.12
C GLY A 118 4.69 -7.51 -1.36
N ARG A 119 5.90 -7.96 -1.61
CA ARG A 119 7.15 -7.44 -1.08
C ARG A 119 7.59 -6.20 -1.85
N GLN A 120 7.82 -5.12 -1.14
CA GLN A 120 8.42 -3.92 -1.71
C GLN A 120 9.93 -3.95 -1.46
N LEU A 121 10.69 -3.96 -2.54
CA LEU A 121 12.14 -3.82 -2.54
C LEU A 121 12.52 -2.34 -2.77
N PRO A 122 13.62 -1.86 -2.20
CA PRO A 122 14.12 -0.53 -2.53
C PRO A 122 14.48 -0.45 -4.02
N ARG A 123 14.25 0.72 -4.62
CA ARG A 123 14.72 1.00 -5.99
C ARG A 123 16.24 1.11 -6.03
N ALA A 124 16.81 0.92 -7.22
CA ALA A 124 18.19 1.27 -7.48
C ALA A 124 18.40 2.77 -7.16
N GLY A 125 19.41 3.08 -6.36
CA GLY A 125 19.68 4.46 -5.94
C GLY A 125 18.86 4.98 -4.76
N ALA A 126 17.95 4.19 -4.18
CA ALA A 126 17.24 4.58 -2.96
C ALA A 126 18.23 4.91 -1.83
N SER A 127 17.91 5.93 -1.05
CA SER A 127 18.72 6.30 0.11
C SER A 127 18.82 5.15 1.13
N PRO A 128 19.86 5.08 1.96
CA PRO A 128 19.97 4.07 3.01
C PRO A 128 18.78 4.08 4.00
N ILE A 129 18.24 5.27 4.32
CA ILE A 129 17.05 5.42 5.19
C ILE A 129 15.84 4.73 4.55
N GLU A 130 15.57 5.01 3.28
CA GLU A 130 14.45 4.42 2.56
C GLU A 130 14.65 2.92 2.33
N SER A 131 15.88 2.52 2.00
CA SER A 131 16.23 1.10 1.84
C SER A 131 15.95 0.31 3.12
N HIS A 132 16.37 0.84 4.29
CA HIS A 132 16.06 0.22 5.57
C HIS A 132 14.54 0.10 5.80
N ALA A 133 13.77 1.15 5.51
CA ALA A 133 12.33 1.13 5.70
C ALA A 133 11.66 0.01 4.89
N ARG A 134 12.09 -0.24 3.65
CA ARG A 134 11.59 -1.36 2.84
C ARG A 134 12.01 -2.71 3.42
N LEU A 135 13.29 -2.90 3.71
CA LEU A 135 13.81 -4.17 4.23
C LEU A 135 13.19 -4.55 5.57
N PHE A 136 12.93 -3.58 6.45
CA PHE A 136 12.31 -3.81 7.76
C PHE A 136 10.83 -4.19 7.64
N ASN A 137 10.06 -3.50 6.79
CA ASN A 137 8.62 -3.71 6.70
C ASN A 137 8.24 -4.89 5.79
N TYR A 138 9.13 -5.30 4.88
CA TYR A 138 8.89 -6.35 3.90
C TYR A 138 9.99 -7.42 3.94
N PRO A 139 9.95 -8.30 4.99
CA PRO A 139 10.95 -9.37 5.14
C PRO A 139 10.91 -10.38 3.98
N SER A 140 11.94 -11.24 3.91
CA SER A 140 12.05 -12.26 2.85
C SER A 140 11.11 -13.46 3.01
N GLU A 141 10.45 -13.58 4.14
CA GLU A 141 9.56 -14.70 4.45
C GLU A 141 8.11 -14.28 4.39
N GLY A 142 7.30 -15.00 3.60
CA GLY A 142 5.86 -14.82 3.51
C GLY A 142 5.13 -15.26 4.79
N ARG A 143 3.94 -14.70 5.02
CA ARG A 143 3.13 -15.04 6.19
C ARG A 143 1.65 -14.84 5.91
N VAL A 144 0.82 -15.79 6.35
CA VAL A 144 -0.63 -15.60 6.43
C VAL A 144 -0.98 -15.15 7.85
N LYS A 145 -1.78 -14.11 7.97
CA LYS A 145 -2.20 -13.49 9.22
C LYS A 145 -3.71 -13.61 9.41
N SER A 146 -4.13 -13.77 10.65
CA SER A 146 -5.53 -13.83 11.09
C SER A 146 -5.69 -13.11 12.44
N VAL A 147 -6.90 -13.04 12.97
CA VAL A 147 -7.16 -12.50 14.32
C VAL A 147 -6.38 -13.26 15.42
N ALA A 148 -6.04 -14.52 15.20
CA ALA A 148 -5.25 -15.31 16.15
C ALA A 148 -3.81 -14.79 16.29
N ASP A 149 -3.32 -13.99 15.35
CA ASP A 149 -1.99 -13.39 15.41
C ASP A 149 -1.93 -12.07 16.21
N ILE A 150 -3.08 -11.50 16.60
CA ILE A 150 -3.15 -10.23 17.33
C ILE A 150 -2.30 -10.23 18.60
N PRO A 151 -2.31 -11.29 19.46
CA PRO A 151 -1.51 -11.29 20.68
C PRO A 151 0.00 -11.15 20.42
N VAL A 152 0.49 -11.57 19.25
CA VAL A 152 1.91 -11.56 18.88
C VAL A 152 2.28 -10.34 18.06
N LEU A 153 1.43 -9.99 17.08
CA LEU A 153 1.72 -8.95 16.10
C LEU A 153 1.10 -7.59 16.46
N GLY A 154 0.09 -7.57 17.32
CA GLY A 154 -0.64 -6.35 17.64
C GLY A 154 -1.17 -5.65 16.38
N PHE A 155 -1.01 -4.33 16.33
CA PHE A 155 -1.40 -3.51 15.18
C PHE A 155 -0.80 -3.99 13.84
N LYS A 156 0.41 -4.59 13.85
CA LYS A 156 1.05 -5.10 12.62
C LYS A 156 0.25 -6.24 11.95
N THR A 157 -0.71 -6.85 12.65
CA THR A 157 -1.63 -7.81 12.04
C THR A 157 -2.39 -7.19 10.87
N THR A 158 -2.76 -5.89 10.97
CA THR A 158 -3.51 -5.15 9.92
C THR A 158 -2.64 -4.62 8.79
N PHE A 159 -1.31 -4.77 8.88
CA PHE A 159 -0.40 -4.19 7.89
C PHE A 159 -0.60 -4.81 6.51
N ILE A 160 -0.88 -3.97 5.53
CA ILE A 160 -1.00 -4.24 4.10
C ILE A 160 -0.59 -2.96 3.35
N SER A 161 -0.33 -3.02 2.05
CA SER A 161 -0.04 -1.82 1.26
C SER A 161 -0.62 -1.91 -0.14
N ASN A 162 -1.49 -0.97 -0.48
CA ASN A 162 -2.08 -0.82 -1.81
C ASN A 162 -1.09 -0.38 -2.90
N SER A 163 0.19 -0.18 -2.53
CA SER A 163 1.22 -0.03 -3.57
C SER A 163 1.41 -1.32 -4.37
N PHE A 164 1.15 -2.50 -3.75
CA PHE A 164 1.04 -3.78 -4.45
C PHE A 164 0.25 -4.77 -3.59
N ALA A 165 -1.04 -4.86 -3.84
CA ALA A 165 -1.96 -5.72 -3.10
C ALA A 165 -3.01 -6.34 -4.04
N ALA A 166 -3.63 -7.43 -3.61
CA ALA A 166 -4.79 -8.01 -4.27
C ALA A 166 -5.89 -8.28 -3.25
N TYR A 167 -7.12 -8.21 -3.72
CA TYR A 167 -8.32 -8.37 -2.90
C TYR A 167 -9.29 -9.35 -3.54
N ARG A 168 -9.83 -10.27 -2.74
CA ARG A 168 -11.03 -11.02 -3.12
C ARG A 168 -12.23 -10.08 -3.09
N ARG A 169 -12.88 -9.87 -4.24
CA ARG A 169 -13.96 -8.90 -4.38
C ARG A 169 -15.14 -9.19 -3.43
N SER A 170 -15.47 -10.46 -3.22
CA SER A 170 -16.50 -10.85 -2.25
C SER A 170 -16.14 -10.49 -0.81
N ALA A 171 -14.88 -10.66 -0.40
CA ALA A 171 -14.39 -10.28 0.92
C ALA A 171 -14.39 -8.75 1.10
N LEU A 172 -13.96 -8.01 0.07
CA LEU A 172 -13.98 -6.55 0.08
C LEU A 172 -15.41 -6.01 0.19
N ASN A 173 -16.35 -6.57 -0.57
CA ASN A 173 -17.76 -6.19 -0.52
C ASN A 173 -18.39 -6.51 0.84
N ALA A 174 -18.04 -7.67 1.44
CA ALA A 174 -18.56 -8.08 2.75
C ALA A 174 -18.22 -7.11 3.89
N VAL A 175 -17.12 -6.33 3.74
CA VAL A 175 -16.69 -5.35 4.74
C VAL A 175 -17.03 -3.90 4.37
N GLY A 176 -17.76 -3.69 3.27
CA GLY A 176 -18.25 -2.38 2.82
C GLY A 176 -17.29 -1.63 1.90
N GLY A 177 -16.25 -2.30 1.37
CA GLY A 177 -15.30 -1.69 0.43
C GLY A 177 -14.31 -0.73 1.07
N PHE A 178 -13.62 0.05 0.22
CA PHE A 178 -12.68 1.07 0.68
C PHE A 178 -13.43 2.33 1.15
N PRO A 179 -13.03 2.93 2.30
CA PRO A 179 -13.61 4.17 2.79
C PRO A 179 -13.22 5.35 1.90
N SER A 180 -14.11 6.33 1.77
CA SER A 180 -13.86 7.59 1.04
C SER A 180 -13.59 8.79 1.96
N ASP A 181 -13.74 8.61 3.26
CA ASP A 181 -13.63 9.64 4.31
C ASP A 181 -12.29 9.62 5.06
N VAL A 182 -11.32 8.82 4.60
CA VAL A 182 -9.97 8.77 5.13
C VAL A 182 -8.97 9.41 4.15
N ILE A 183 -8.02 10.17 4.67
CA ILE A 183 -6.98 10.82 3.85
C ILE A 183 -5.99 9.80 3.33
N LEU A 184 -5.59 8.84 4.18
CA LEU A 184 -4.66 7.74 3.89
C LEU A 184 -4.96 6.54 4.79
N SER A 185 -4.23 5.43 4.59
CA SER A 185 -4.39 4.16 5.35
C SER A 185 -5.73 3.46 5.12
N GLU A 186 -6.38 3.70 3.99
CA GLU A 186 -7.58 3.00 3.55
C GLU A 186 -7.36 1.49 3.46
N ASP A 187 -6.13 1.06 3.14
CA ASP A 187 -5.69 -0.33 3.13
C ASP A 187 -5.71 -0.97 4.53
N THR A 188 -5.12 -0.30 5.51
CA THR A 188 -5.14 -0.71 6.92
C THR A 188 -6.57 -0.77 7.47
N TYR A 189 -7.42 0.19 7.11
CA TYR A 189 -8.82 0.21 7.50
C TYR A 189 -9.58 -1.03 7.01
N VAL A 190 -9.44 -1.34 5.70
CA VAL A 190 -10.07 -2.51 5.08
C VAL A 190 -9.50 -3.80 5.65
N ALA A 191 -8.19 -3.88 5.82
CA ALA A 191 -7.51 -5.05 6.39
C ALA A 191 -8.01 -5.35 7.81
N ALA A 192 -8.14 -4.32 8.66
CA ALA A 192 -8.68 -4.47 10.01
C ALA A 192 -10.11 -5.02 9.99
N LYS A 193 -10.99 -4.47 9.14
CA LYS A 193 -12.36 -4.97 8.98
C LYS A 193 -12.39 -6.41 8.45
N MET A 194 -11.56 -6.76 7.47
CA MET A 194 -11.49 -8.11 6.95
C MET A 194 -11.06 -9.11 8.02
N LEU A 195 -10.05 -8.80 8.81
CA LEU A 195 -9.60 -9.65 9.92
C LEU A 195 -10.73 -9.88 10.94
N LEU A 196 -11.42 -8.81 11.36
CA LEU A 196 -12.53 -8.91 12.31
C LEU A 196 -13.74 -9.66 11.73
N ALA A 197 -13.90 -9.67 10.42
CA ALA A 197 -14.90 -10.49 9.70
C ALA A 197 -14.45 -11.95 9.49
N GLY A 198 -13.28 -12.36 10.01
CA GLY A 198 -12.77 -13.73 9.93
C GLY A 198 -11.93 -14.05 8.70
N TRP A 199 -11.70 -13.09 7.81
CA TRP A 199 -10.80 -13.27 6.68
C TRP A 199 -9.33 -13.25 7.11
N LYS A 200 -8.48 -13.92 6.32
CA LYS A 200 -7.02 -13.89 6.48
C LYS A 200 -6.39 -12.88 5.53
N LEU A 201 -5.23 -12.35 5.93
CA LEU A 201 -4.36 -11.53 5.09
C LEU A 201 -3.07 -12.28 4.78
N ALA A 202 -2.68 -12.35 3.52
CA ALA A 202 -1.43 -13.00 3.10
C ALA A 202 -0.36 -11.96 2.76
N TYR A 203 0.83 -12.10 3.32
CA TYR A 203 2.05 -11.47 2.84
C TYR A 203 2.79 -12.43 1.93
N CYS A 204 2.96 -12.05 0.66
CA CYS A 204 3.58 -12.86 -0.37
C CYS A 204 4.99 -12.33 -0.66
N ALA A 205 6.01 -12.88 -0.01
CA ALA A 205 7.39 -12.41 -0.13
C ALA A 205 7.98 -12.60 -1.54
N GLU A 206 7.46 -13.58 -2.31
CA GLU A 206 7.89 -13.84 -3.69
C GLU A 206 7.16 -12.95 -4.72
N ALA A 207 6.08 -12.28 -4.36
CA ALA A 207 5.43 -11.28 -5.18
C ALA A 207 6.14 -9.93 -4.98
N LYS A 208 7.07 -9.56 -5.86
CA LYS A 208 8.03 -8.47 -5.62
C LYS A 208 7.76 -7.27 -6.53
N VAL A 209 7.87 -6.07 -5.95
CA VAL A 209 7.92 -4.80 -6.70
C VAL A 209 9.05 -3.94 -6.17
N ARG A 210 9.64 -3.11 -7.03
CA ARG A 210 10.56 -2.04 -6.64
C ARG A 210 9.77 -0.77 -6.39
N HIS A 211 9.79 -0.33 -5.15
CA HIS A 211 9.04 0.85 -4.73
C HIS A 211 9.76 1.54 -3.57
N SER A 212 10.07 2.80 -3.74
CA SER A 212 10.61 3.66 -2.66
C SER A 212 10.26 5.12 -2.90
N HIS A 213 10.26 5.89 -1.83
CA HIS A 213 10.01 7.33 -1.83
C HIS A 213 11.09 8.02 -1.04
N ASP A 214 11.83 8.91 -1.67
CA ASP A 214 12.77 9.79 -0.97
C ASP A 214 12.02 11.03 -0.47
N TYR A 215 11.20 10.83 0.57
CA TYR A 215 10.49 11.94 1.18
C TYR A 215 11.43 12.96 1.81
N SER A 216 11.17 14.22 1.57
CA SER A 216 11.74 15.31 2.37
C SER A 216 11.25 15.20 3.83
N ILE A 217 11.99 15.83 4.73
CA ILE A 217 11.61 15.87 6.16
C ILE A 217 10.20 16.46 6.37
N VAL A 218 9.83 17.46 5.56
CA VAL A 218 8.51 18.12 5.64
C VAL A 218 7.39 17.19 5.16
N GLU A 219 7.63 16.44 4.08
CA GLU A 219 6.65 15.45 3.58
C GLU A 219 6.45 14.31 4.57
N GLU A 220 7.53 13.83 5.20
CA GLU A 220 7.41 12.84 6.27
C GLU A 220 6.61 13.36 7.47
N PHE A 221 6.86 14.60 7.90
CA PHE A 221 6.10 15.21 8.98
C PHE A 221 4.61 15.28 8.64
N LYS A 222 4.25 15.80 7.45
CA LYS A 222 2.86 15.89 6.98
C LYS A 222 2.21 14.51 6.92
N ARG A 223 2.90 13.52 6.35
CA ARG A 223 2.39 12.16 6.26
C ARG A 223 2.11 11.57 7.65
N TYR A 224 3.00 11.76 8.62
CA TYR A 224 2.78 11.26 9.98
C TYR A 224 1.69 12.04 10.72
N PHE A 225 1.50 13.32 10.41
CA PHE A 225 0.34 14.07 10.88
C PHE A 225 -0.97 13.41 10.39
N ASP A 226 -1.07 13.12 9.10
CA ASP A 226 -2.25 12.46 8.52
C ASP A 226 -2.46 11.05 9.10
N VAL A 227 -1.38 10.30 9.37
CA VAL A 227 -1.45 9.02 10.10
C VAL A 227 -2.02 9.22 11.51
N GLY A 228 -1.61 10.26 12.21
CA GLY A 228 -2.18 10.63 13.52
C GLY A 228 -3.68 10.91 13.45
N VAL A 229 -4.11 11.72 12.47
CA VAL A 229 -5.54 11.99 12.21
C VAL A 229 -6.32 10.71 11.93
N PHE A 230 -5.78 9.83 11.11
CA PHE A 230 -6.38 8.52 10.83
C PHE A 230 -6.60 7.71 12.12
N HIS A 231 -5.58 7.61 12.96
CA HIS A 231 -5.69 6.89 14.24
C HIS A 231 -6.66 7.54 15.22
N ALA A 232 -6.72 8.88 15.26
CA ALA A 232 -7.67 9.62 16.11
C ALA A 232 -9.12 9.35 15.71
N LYS A 233 -9.39 9.29 14.40
CA LYS A 233 -10.74 9.03 13.84
C LYS A 233 -11.11 7.54 13.88
N ASN A 234 -10.15 6.63 13.89
CA ASN A 234 -10.36 5.18 13.82
C ASN A 234 -9.86 4.45 15.08
N ARG A 235 -10.21 4.95 16.27
CA ARG A 235 -9.78 4.40 17.57
C ARG A 235 -10.12 2.93 17.74
N TRP A 236 -11.22 2.47 17.13
CA TRP A 236 -11.65 1.08 17.15
C TRP A 236 -10.56 0.11 16.65
N ILE A 237 -9.68 0.54 15.73
CA ILE A 237 -8.57 -0.30 15.25
C ILE A 237 -7.55 -0.51 16.38
N LYS A 238 -7.21 0.56 17.12
CA LYS A 238 -6.32 0.46 18.27
C LYS A 238 -6.93 -0.37 19.39
N GLU A 239 -8.22 -0.27 19.62
CA GLU A 239 -8.95 -1.06 20.63
C GLU A 239 -8.94 -2.55 20.27
N ALA A 240 -9.12 -2.89 18.99
CA ALA A 240 -9.16 -4.28 18.53
C ALA A 240 -7.76 -4.93 18.37
N PHE A 241 -6.77 -4.17 17.91
CA PHE A 241 -5.45 -4.71 17.52
C PHE A 241 -4.28 -4.24 18.39
N GLY A 242 -4.53 -3.34 19.35
CA GLY A 242 -3.47 -2.71 20.14
C GLY A 242 -2.77 -1.56 19.41
N GLY A 243 -1.82 -0.93 20.09
CA GLY A 243 -1.06 0.19 19.55
C GLY A 243 0.16 -0.24 18.73
N ALA A 244 0.73 0.71 17.99
CA ALA A 244 1.91 0.50 17.15
C ALA A 244 3.24 0.85 17.86
N GLU A 245 3.20 1.26 19.13
CA GLU A 245 4.35 1.84 19.86
C GLU A 245 5.55 0.87 19.95
N GLY A 246 5.28 -0.42 20.15
CA GLY A 246 6.33 -1.45 20.22
C GLY A 246 7.03 -1.65 18.89
N GLU A 247 6.30 -1.58 17.78
CA GLU A 247 6.85 -1.70 16.42
C GLU A 247 7.68 -0.47 16.05
N GLY A 248 7.22 0.73 16.40
CA GLY A 248 7.98 1.96 16.18
C GLY A 248 9.34 1.93 16.86
N ARG A 249 9.43 1.44 18.12
CA ARG A 249 10.71 1.28 18.80
C ARG A 249 11.63 0.26 18.12
N ARG A 250 11.06 -0.88 17.67
CA ARG A 250 11.83 -1.89 16.91
C ARG A 250 12.36 -1.32 15.61
N PHE A 251 11.56 -0.55 14.90
CA PHE A 251 11.96 0.12 13.66
C PHE A 251 13.15 1.05 13.90
N VAL A 252 13.04 1.98 14.85
CA VAL A 252 14.11 2.96 15.16
C VAL A 252 15.40 2.26 15.56
N ASN A 253 15.34 1.26 16.45
CA ASN A 253 16.52 0.51 16.85
C ASN A 253 17.19 -0.22 15.68
N SER A 254 16.40 -0.78 14.77
CA SER A 254 16.90 -1.45 13.57
C SER A 254 17.50 -0.45 12.58
N GLU A 255 16.86 0.71 12.40
CA GLU A 255 17.35 1.79 11.52
C GLU A 255 18.70 2.33 11.99
N MET A 256 18.83 2.60 13.30
CA MET A 256 20.09 3.07 13.87
C MET A 256 21.21 2.06 13.68
N LYS A 257 20.96 0.77 13.88
CA LYS A 257 21.96 -0.29 13.65
C LYS A 257 22.34 -0.39 12.17
N TYR A 258 21.36 -0.36 11.29
CA TYR A 258 21.57 -0.43 9.84
C TYR A 258 22.41 0.76 9.35
N LEU A 259 22.05 1.98 9.74
CA LEU A 259 22.76 3.19 9.33
C LEU A 259 24.16 3.28 9.96
N ALA A 260 24.35 2.86 11.20
CA ALA A 260 25.67 2.82 11.83
C ALA A 260 26.65 1.93 11.03
N ALA A 261 26.15 0.85 10.42
CA ALA A 261 26.96 -0.08 9.63
C ALA A 261 27.15 0.37 8.16
N SER A 262 26.13 1.01 7.54
CA SER A 262 26.12 1.28 6.09
C SER A 262 26.30 2.75 5.71
N ALA A 263 25.85 3.69 6.54
CA ALA A 263 25.86 5.13 6.24
C ALA A 263 25.83 5.99 7.52
N PRO A 264 26.84 5.96 8.38
CA PRO A 264 26.81 6.61 9.70
C PRO A 264 26.60 8.13 9.64
N VAL A 265 26.96 8.78 8.54
CA VAL A 265 26.73 10.22 8.29
C VAL A 265 25.23 10.57 8.30
N LEU A 266 24.33 9.61 8.06
CA LEU A 266 22.88 9.83 8.05
C LEU A 266 22.22 9.67 9.43
N LEU A 267 22.93 9.21 10.47
CA LEU A 267 22.38 9.03 11.81
C LEU A 267 21.72 10.31 12.38
N PRO A 268 22.34 11.51 12.30
CA PRO A 268 21.68 12.72 12.79
C PRO A 268 20.38 13.04 12.04
N SER A 269 20.37 12.83 10.71
CA SER A 269 19.18 13.01 9.89
C SER A 269 18.05 12.02 10.26
N ALA A 270 18.38 10.74 10.45
CA ALA A 270 17.41 9.71 10.86
C ALA A 270 16.82 10.00 12.24
N LEU A 271 17.61 10.45 13.20
CA LEU A 271 17.13 10.87 14.51
C LEU A 271 16.17 12.07 14.42
N LEU A 272 16.53 13.11 13.66
CA LEU A 272 15.67 14.28 13.43
C LEU A 272 14.34 13.85 12.78
N ARG A 273 14.40 13.01 11.75
CA ARG A 273 13.20 12.45 11.08
C ARG A 273 12.33 11.67 12.06
N THR A 274 12.92 10.87 12.94
CA THR A 274 12.18 10.12 13.97
C THR A 274 11.44 11.06 14.93
N VAL A 275 12.09 12.12 15.40
CA VAL A 275 11.45 13.13 16.28
C VAL A 275 10.30 13.82 15.56
N LEU A 276 10.50 14.23 14.33
CA LEU A 276 9.48 14.93 13.54
C LEU A 276 8.30 14.03 13.15
N LYS A 277 8.53 12.76 12.84
CA LYS A 277 7.48 11.75 12.66
C LYS A 277 6.62 11.61 13.92
N TYR A 278 7.27 11.50 15.09
CA TYR A 278 6.55 11.43 16.36
C TYR A 278 5.76 12.71 16.66
N ALA A 279 6.35 13.89 16.43
CA ALA A 279 5.67 15.17 16.58
C ALA A 279 4.47 15.30 15.64
N GLY A 280 4.64 14.97 14.34
CA GLY A 280 3.56 14.95 13.36
C GLY A 280 2.42 14.04 13.79
N PHE A 281 2.72 12.79 14.14
CA PHE A 281 1.73 11.84 14.63
C PHE A 281 0.96 12.36 15.86
N SER A 282 1.68 12.88 16.85
CA SER A 282 1.07 13.41 18.09
C SER A 282 0.15 14.58 17.82
N LEU A 283 0.55 15.51 16.94
CA LEU A 283 -0.29 16.63 16.51
C LEU A 283 -1.53 16.16 15.74
N GLY A 284 -1.38 15.20 14.85
CA GLY A 284 -2.51 14.60 14.13
C GLY A 284 -3.51 13.91 15.06
N MET A 285 -3.02 13.26 16.15
CA MET A 285 -3.90 12.65 17.16
C MET A 285 -4.81 13.64 17.89
N ILE A 286 -4.43 14.90 17.95
CA ILE A 286 -5.19 15.98 18.61
C ILE A 286 -5.73 17.03 17.62
N GLU A 287 -5.69 16.73 16.30
CA GLU A 287 -6.08 17.65 15.22
C GLU A 287 -7.44 18.30 15.46
N SER A 288 -8.44 17.53 15.88
CA SER A 288 -9.78 18.05 16.18
C SER A 288 -9.84 19.05 17.34
N ALA A 289 -8.79 19.12 18.17
CA ALA A 289 -8.65 20.06 19.28
C ALA A 289 -7.75 21.26 18.93
N LEU A 290 -7.11 21.26 17.74
CA LEU A 290 -6.29 22.38 17.31
C LEU A 290 -7.19 23.51 16.79
N PRO A 291 -6.87 24.80 17.11
CA PRO A 291 -7.57 25.93 16.51
C PRO A 291 -7.34 25.90 15.00
N LEU A 292 -8.42 25.84 14.23
CA LEU A 292 -8.36 26.03 12.78
C LEU A 292 -7.97 27.48 12.50
N PRO A 293 -7.08 27.73 11.52
CA PRO A 293 -6.72 29.07 11.10
C PRO A 293 -7.90 29.81 10.46
#